data_08f2777659bf70de1d9fdc2c9a959219
#
_entry.id   08f2777659bf70de1d9fdc2c9a959219
#
_cell.length_a   1.000
_cell.length_b   1.000
_cell.length_c   1.000
_cell.angle_alpha   90.00
_cell.angle_beta   90.00
_cell.angle_gamma   90.00
#
_symmetry.space_group_name_H-M   'P 1'
#
loop_
_entity.id
_entity.type
_entity.pdbx_description
1 polymer ?
#
loop_
_entity_poly.entity_id
_entity_poly.type
_entity_poly.pdbx_seq_one_letter_code
_entity_poly.pdbx_strand_id
1 'polypeptide(L)'
;KIDEEIVTNIDIKKEAKFLIALNTNLETLNEKKIIDLAKKSIIKETIKKKELLKYFELNQEDPNLDSFLKNFYIKLNLNNLSELEVFLNTYDLTVESVKKRIEIDHYWNKLIFEKYKNQIDIDKNAIIEKITKRKLIKDKKIYELSEIIFEKDPNVSLKDKVDSISESINEIGFKNTANLYSIAD
;
A
#
# COMPACT_ATOMS: atom_id res chain seq x y z
N LYS A 1 -24.05 4.31 -15.84
CA LYS A 1 -23.63 4.11 -17.24
C LYS A 1 -22.43 5.01 -17.50
N ILE A 2 -21.37 4.44 -18.04
CA ILE A 2 -20.17 5.17 -18.44
C ILE A 2 -20.10 5.03 -19.95
N ASP A 3 -20.48 6.10 -20.66
CA ASP A 3 -20.69 6.07 -22.11
C ASP A 3 -21.66 4.94 -22.52
N GLU A 4 -21.25 3.95 -23.30
CA GLU A 4 -22.06 2.80 -23.68
C GLU A 4 -21.97 1.63 -22.68
N GLU A 5 -20.96 1.60 -21.82
CA GLU A 5 -20.76 0.53 -20.84
C GLU A 5 -21.71 0.69 -19.63
N ILE A 6 -22.42 -0.39 -19.29
CA ILE A 6 -23.33 -0.44 -18.16
C ILE A 6 -22.53 -0.94 -16.95
N VAL A 7 -22.41 -0.10 -15.93
CA VAL A 7 -21.87 -0.50 -14.63
C VAL A 7 -23.00 -0.83 -13.69
N THR A 8 -23.01 -2.03 -13.17
CA THR A 8 -24.04 -2.53 -12.25
C THR A 8 -23.62 -2.36 -10.79
N ASN A 9 -24.58 -2.50 -9.89
CA ASN A 9 -24.28 -2.55 -8.46
C ASN A 9 -23.41 -3.77 -8.08
N ILE A 10 -23.48 -4.85 -8.87
CA ILE A 10 -22.63 -6.04 -8.67
C ILE A 10 -21.17 -5.69 -8.98
N ASP A 11 -20.92 -4.97 -10.05
CA ASP A 11 -19.57 -4.53 -10.42
C ASP A 11 -18.98 -3.62 -9.36
N ILE A 12 -19.77 -2.68 -8.83
CA ILE A 12 -19.33 -1.79 -7.75
C ILE A 12 -18.99 -2.58 -6.49
N LYS A 13 -19.78 -3.60 -6.13
CA LYS A 13 -19.48 -4.45 -4.97
C LYS A 13 -18.22 -5.29 -5.17
N LYS A 14 -18.02 -5.87 -6.37
CA LYS A 14 -16.78 -6.59 -6.70
C LYS A 14 -15.57 -5.69 -6.63
N GLU A 15 -15.70 -4.47 -7.14
CA GLU A 15 -14.63 -3.48 -7.06
C GLU A 15 -14.31 -3.08 -5.62
N ALA A 16 -15.33 -2.88 -4.79
CA ALA A 16 -15.14 -2.60 -3.37
C ALA A 16 -14.34 -3.72 -2.68
N LYS A 17 -14.69 -4.99 -2.94
CA LYS A 17 -13.96 -6.15 -2.43
C LYS A 17 -12.51 -6.18 -2.93
N PHE A 18 -12.28 -5.86 -4.20
CA PHE A 18 -10.94 -5.77 -4.77
C PHE A 18 -10.08 -4.70 -4.09
N LEU A 19 -10.63 -3.52 -3.87
CA LEU A 19 -9.93 -2.44 -3.17
C LEU A 19 -9.59 -2.83 -1.73
N ILE A 20 -10.51 -3.48 -1.02
CA ILE A 20 -10.29 -3.99 0.34
C ILE A 20 -9.21 -5.08 0.36
N ALA A 21 -9.25 -6.03 -0.59
CA ALA A 21 -8.24 -7.08 -0.70
C ALA A 21 -6.82 -6.50 -0.88
N LEU A 22 -6.67 -5.38 -1.59
CA LEU A 22 -5.39 -4.69 -1.76
C LEU A 22 -4.98 -3.84 -0.56
N ASN A 23 -5.94 -3.38 0.22
CA ASN A 23 -5.70 -2.53 1.38
C ASN A 23 -6.77 -2.75 2.45
N THR A 24 -6.47 -3.64 3.38
CA THR A 24 -7.37 -4.01 4.49
C THR A 24 -7.74 -2.82 5.39
N ASN A 25 -6.93 -1.75 5.44
CA ASN A 25 -7.30 -0.54 6.16
C ASN A 25 -8.59 0.10 5.65
N LEU A 26 -9.02 -0.21 4.42
CA LEU A 26 -10.29 0.27 3.89
C LEU A 26 -11.49 -0.33 4.61
N GLU A 27 -11.36 -1.47 5.28
CA GLU A 27 -12.43 -2.08 6.09
C GLU A 27 -12.86 -1.17 7.26
N THR A 28 -11.98 -0.28 7.72
CA THR A 28 -12.29 0.69 8.79
C THR A 28 -13.17 1.85 8.31
N LEU A 29 -13.32 2.02 6.99
CA LEU A 29 -14.15 3.07 6.42
C LEU A 29 -15.63 2.65 6.43
N ASN A 30 -16.51 3.66 6.48
CA ASN A 30 -17.93 3.38 6.31
C ASN A 30 -18.23 2.90 4.88
N GLU A 31 -19.26 2.07 4.74
CA GLU A 31 -19.68 1.46 3.47
C GLU A 31 -19.84 2.48 2.34
N LYS A 32 -20.44 3.64 2.64
CA LYS A 32 -20.64 4.70 1.64
C LYS A 32 -19.34 5.18 1.04
N LYS A 33 -18.31 5.38 1.85
CA LYS A 33 -16.97 5.81 1.37
C LYS A 33 -16.32 4.73 0.49
N ILE A 34 -16.43 3.47 0.89
CA ILE A 34 -15.90 2.34 0.11
C ILE A 34 -16.60 2.27 -1.26
N ILE A 35 -17.91 2.39 -1.29
CA ILE A 35 -18.71 2.40 -2.53
C ILE A 35 -18.32 3.59 -3.43
N ASP A 36 -18.09 4.77 -2.87
CA ASP A 36 -17.67 5.94 -3.65
C ASP A 36 -16.24 5.77 -4.23
N LEU A 37 -15.34 5.12 -3.48
CA LEU A 37 -14.02 4.75 -3.98
C LEU A 37 -14.13 3.72 -5.11
N ALA A 38 -14.94 2.68 -4.94
CA ALA A 38 -15.19 1.66 -5.95
C ALA A 38 -15.75 2.25 -7.25
N LYS A 39 -16.72 3.15 -7.15
CA LYS A 39 -17.27 3.86 -8.33
C LYS A 39 -16.19 4.65 -9.07
N LYS A 40 -15.37 5.42 -8.35
CA LYS A 40 -14.26 6.18 -8.95
C LYS A 40 -13.24 5.27 -9.61
N SER A 41 -12.94 4.12 -9.01
CA SER A 41 -12.01 3.14 -9.55
C SER A 41 -12.53 2.54 -10.85
N ILE A 42 -13.78 2.07 -10.89
CA ILE A 42 -14.41 1.54 -12.10
C ILE A 42 -14.43 2.58 -13.23
N ILE A 43 -14.84 3.81 -12.93
CA ILE A 43 -14.85 4.89 -13.94
C ILE A 43 -13.46 5.06 -14.56
N LYS A 44 -12.43 5.13 -13.70
CA LYS A 44 -11.04 5.28 -14.15
C LYS A 44 -10.59 4.10 -15.01
N GLU A 45 -10.89 2.89 -14.60
CA GLU A 45 -10.53 1.67 -15.32
C GLU A 45 -11.24 1.57 -16.67
N THR A 46 -12.55 1.86 -16.71
CA THR A 46 -13.33 1.89 -17.94
C THR A 46 -12.79 2.91 -18.94
N ILE A 47 -12.45 4.11 -18.47
CA ILE A 47 -11.86 5.15 -19.33
C ILE A 47 -10.50 4.71 -19.87
N LYS A 48 -9.62 4.14 -19.02
CA LYS A 48 -8.33 3.59 -19.45
C LYS A 48 -8.52 2.52 -20.53
N LYS A 49 -9.37 1.53 -20.26
CA LYS A 49 -9.65 0.43 -21.19
C LYS A 49 -10.14 0.94 -22.53
N LYS A 50 -11.12 1.85 -22.52
CA LYS A 50 -11.65 2.46 -23.74
C LYS A 50 -10.58 3.19 -24.55
N GLU A 51 -9.72 3.95 -23.90
CA GLU A 51 -8.63 4.64 -24.58
C GLU A 51 -7.60 3.65 -25.13
N LEU A 52 -7.26 2.60 -24.38
CA LEU A 52 -6.33 1.57 -24.82
C LEU A 52 -6.78 0.81 -26.05
N LEU A 53 -8.08 0.48 -26.16
CA LEU A 53 -8.65 -0.23 -27.31
C LEU A 53 -8.51 0.52 -28.65
N LYS A 54 -8.12 1.81 -28.63
CA LYS A 54 -7.80 2.56 -29.85
C LYS A 54 -6.40 2.26 -30.39
N TYR A 55 -5.51 1.69 -29.54
CA TYR A 55 -4.09 1.54 -29.84
C TYR A 55 -3.60 0.09 -29.67
N PHE A 56 -4.28 -0.72 -28.88
CA PHE A 56 -3.87 -2.07 -28.51
C PHE A 56 -5.05 -3.04 -28.61
N GLU A 57 -4.72 -4.28 -28.97
CA GLU A 57 -5.61 -5.41 -28.79
C GLU A 57 -5.36 -6.03 -27.43
N LEU A 58 -6.36 -5.98 -26.54
CA LEU A 58 -6.30 -6.57 -25.20
C LEU A 58 -6.68 -8.05 -25.24
N ASN A 59 -6.36 -8.81 -24.20
CA ASN A 59 -6.55 -10.26 -24.06
C ASN A 59 -5.67 -11.10 -24.99
N GLN A 60 -4.52 -10.57 -25.43
CA GLN A 60 -3.51 -11.37 -26.09
C GLN A 60 -2.53 -11.96 -25.06
N GLU A 61 -1.89 -13.09 -25.43
CA GLU A 61 -0.82 -13.66 -24.64
C GLU A 61 0.39 -12.70 -24.64
N ASP A 62 0.63 -12.03 -23.52
CA ASP A 62 1.83 -11.22 -23.31
C ASP A 62 2.69 -11.92 -22.24
N PRO A 63 3.89 -12.40 -22.61
CA PRO A 63 4.80 -13.08 -21.66
C PRO A 63 5.16 -12.25 -20.44
N ASN A 64 5.03 -10.93 -20.53
CA ASN A 64 5.31 -10.04 -19.41
C ASN A 64 4.23 -10.08 -18.33
N LEU A 65 2.99 -10.43 -18.67
CA LEU A 65 1.87 -10.43 -17.72
C LEU A 65 2.11 -11.40 -16.57
N ASP A 66 2.72 -12.56 -16.83
CA ASP A 66 3.05 -13.52 -15.76
C ASP A 66 4.08 -12.95 -14.78
N SER A 67 5.06 -12.19 -15.27
CA SER A 67 6.03 -11.50 -14.42
C SER A 67 5.36 -10.41 -13.57
N PHE A 68 4.41 -9.66 -14.13
CA PHE A 68 3.65 -8.66 -13.38
C PHE A 68 2.71 -9.31 -12.36
N LEU A 69 2.07 -10.42 -12.70
CA LEU A 69 1.27 -11.20 -11.77
C LEU A 69 2.11 -11.73 -10.61
N LYS A 70 3.32 -12.22 -10.91
CA LYS A 70 4.29 -12.65 -9.89
C LYS A 70 4.62 -11.50 -8.95
N ASN A 71 4.95 -10.32 -9.48
CA ASN A 71 5.23 -9.14 -8.67
C ASN A 71 4.02 -8.69 -7.84
N PHE A 72 2.81 -8.89 -8.36
CA PHE A 72 1.57 -8.55 -7.67
C PHE A 72 1.39 -9.43 -6.41
N TYR A 73 1.48 -10.75 -6.52
CA TYR A 73 1.29 -11.60 -5.35
C TYR A 73 2.43 -11.51 -4.33
N ILE A 74 3.67 -11.27 -4.78
CA ILE A 74 4.79 -11.00 -3.86
C ILE A 74 4.54 -9.74 -3.02
N LYS A 75 3.97 -8.67 -3.60
CA LYS A 75 3.60 -7.46 -2.85
C LYS A 75 2.52 -7.69 -1.80
N LEU A 76 1.71 -8.73 -1.96
CA LEU A 76 0.73 -9.19 -0.97
C LEU A 76 1.34 -10.17 0.05
N ASN A 77 2.67 -10.37 0.04
CA ASN A 77 3.39 -11.36 0.85
C ASN A 77 2.95 -12.80 0.59
N LEU A 78 2.54 -13.12 -0.65
CA LEU A 78 2.18 -14.46 -1.10
C LEU A 78 3.32 -15.05 -1.92
N ASN A 79 3.52 -16.38 -1.83
CA ASN A 79 4.70 -17.03 -2.41
C ASN A 79 4.46 -17.60 -3.81
N ASN A 80 3.20 -17.90 -4.14
CA ASN A 80 2.85 -18.56 -5.40
C ASN A 80 1.42 -18.25 -5.85
N LEU A 81 1.09 -18.71 -7.07
CA LEU A 81 -0.21 -18.48 -7.69
C LEU A 81 -1.36 -19.15 -6.92
N SER A 82 -1.13 -20.34 -6.35
CA SER A 82 -2.15 -21.05 -5.58
C SER A 82 -2.54 -20.30 -4.31
N GLU A 83 -1.56 -19.71 -3.62
CA GLU A 83 -1.83 -18.84 -2.47
C GLU A 83 -2.60 -17.58 -2.89
N LEU A 84 -2.27 -17.00 -4.04
CA LEU A 84 -3.04 -15.89 -4.59
C LEU A 84 -4.49 -16.29 -4.88
N GLU A 85 -4.71 -17.45 -5.47
CA GLU A 85 -6.05 -17.94 -5.77
C GLU A 85 -6.89 -18.14 -4.50
N VAL A 86 -6.32 -18.79 -3.48
CA VAL A 86 -6.97 -18.94 -2.17
C VAL A 86 -7.28 -17.58 -1.55
N PHE A 87 -6.33 -16.65 -1.56
CA PHE A 87 -6.50 -15.30 -1.04
C PHE A 87 -7.63 -14.54 -1.76
N LEU A 88 -7.64 -14.54 -3.10
CA LEU A 88 -8.65 -13.85 -3.89
C LEU A 88 -10.05 -14.44 -3.70
N ASN A 89 -10.15 -15.76 -3.55
CA ASN A 89 -11.42 -16.43 -3.30
C ASN A 89 -12.08 -15.99 -1.98
N THR A 90 -11.31 -15.57 -0.98
CA THR A 90 -11.88 -15.01 0.27
C THR A 90 -12.66 -13.70 0.04
N TYR A 91 -12.39 -13.03 -1.07
CA TYR A 91 -13.06 -11.78 -1.48
C TYR A 91 -14.01 -11.98 -2.69
N ASP A 92 -14.33 -13.24 -3.06
CA ASP A 92 -15.10 -13.58 -4.28
C ASP A 92 -14.46 -13.01 -5.58
N LEU A 93 -13.14 -12.98 -5.63
CA LEU A 93 -12.34 -12.52 -6.77
C LEU A 93 -11.64 -13.69 -7.44
N THR A 94 -11.26 -13.52 -8.71
CA THR A 94 -10.52 -14.54 -9.48
C THR A 94 -9.18 -14.02 -9.96
N VAL A 95 -8.21 -14.92 -10.15
CA VAL A 95 -6.91 -14.58 -10.74
C VAL A 95 -7.07 -13.92 -12.10
N GLU A 96 -8.03 -14.41 -12.92
CA GLU A 96 -8.33 -13.86 -14.23
C GLU A 96 -8.78 -12.39 -14.17
N SER A 97 -9.57 -12.01 -13.17
CA SER A 97 -9.98 -10.62 -12.96
C SER A 97 -8.80 -9.72 -12.62
N VAL A 98 -7.83 -10.23 -11.87
CA VAL A 98 -6.59 -9.53 -11.53
C VAL A 98 -5.67 -9.42 -12.74
N LYS A 99 -5.53 -10.49 -13.54
CA LYS A 99 -4.72 -10.47 -14.78
C LYS A 99 -5.22 -9.40 -15.75
N LYS A 100 -6.52 -9.32 -15.98
CA LYS A 100 -7.12 -8.27 -16.84
C LYS A 100 -6.80 -6.86 -16.36
N ARG A 101 -6.82 -6.64 -15.07
CA ARG A 101 -6.49 -5.34 -14.48
C ARG A 101 -5.01 -5.01 -14.63
N ILE A 102 -4.12 -5.98 -14.39
CA ILE A 102 -2.68 -5.83 -14.60
C ILE A 102 -2.39 -5.52 -16.07
N GLU A 103 -3.07 -6.18 -17.00
CA GLU A 103 -2.96 -5.93 -18.43
C GLU A 103 -3.33 -4.49 -18.78
N ILE A 104 -4.49 -4.00 -18.30
CA ILE A 104 -4.92 -2.61 -18.51
C ILE A 104 -3.87 -1.63 -17.97
N ASP A 105 -3.37 -1.84 -16.76
CA ASP A 105 -2.39 -0.95 -16.15
C ASP A 105 -1.03 -1.02 -16.88
N HIS A 106 -0.62 -2.20 -17.35
CA HIS A 106 0.60 -2.36 -18.14
C HIS A 106 0.53 -1.57 -19.46
N TYR A 107 -0.52 -1.81 -20.26
CA TYR A 107 -0.68 -1.12 -21.53
C TYR A 107 -0.95 0.38 -21.37
N TRP A 108 -1.61 0.78 -20.27
CA TRP A 108 -1.78 2.19 -19.96
C TRP A 108 -0.42 2.87 -19.71
N ASN A 109 0.44 2.27 -18.91
CA ASN A 109 1.77 2.81 -18.65
C ASN A 109 2.61 2.86 -19.93
N LYS A 110 2.50 1.83 -20.79
CA LYS A 110 3.15 1.79 -22.10
C LYS A 110 2.66 2.94 -23.00
N LEU A 111 1.34 3.14 -23.10
CA LEU A 111 0.75 4.22 -23.89
C LEU A 111 1.23 5.60 -23.41
N ILE A 112 1.16 5.84 -22.10
CA ILE A 112 1.62 7.10 -21.51
C ILE A 112 3.10 7.33 -21.76
N PHE A 113 3.93 6.31 -21.55
CA PHE A 113 5.36 6.40 -21.84
C PHE A 113 5.63 6.75 -23.31
N GLU A 114 5.05 6.02 -24.26
CA GLU A 114 5.24 6.26 -25.69
C GLU A 114 4.78 7.67 -26.11
N LYS A 115 3.67 8.14 -25.54
CA LYS A 115 3.11 9.46 -25.87
C LYS A 115 3.96 10.61 -25.35
N TYR A 116 4.58 10.44 -24.20
CA TYR A 116 5.26 11.54 -23.48
C TYR A 116 6.78 11.40 -23.37
N LYS A 117 7.38 10.25 -23.75
CA LYS A 117 8.83 10.02 -23.65
C LYS A 117 9.70 11.12 -24.26
N ASN A 118 9.24 11.70 -25.38
CA ASN A 118 9.96 12.78 -26.07
C ASN A 118 9.74 14.17 -25.45
N GLN A 119 8.82 14.30 -24.49
CA GLN A 119 8.53 15.55 -23.79
C GLN A 119 9.19 15.61 -22.41
N ILE A 120 9.81 14.50 -21.99
CA ILE A 120 10.49 14.39 -20.70
C ILE A 120 11.98 14.66 -20.95
N ASP A 121 12.43 15.84 -20.58
CA ASP A 121 13.86 16.14 -20.49
C ASP A 121 14.36 15.66 -19.12
N ILE A 122 15.16 14.59 -19.15
CA ILE A 122 15.74 14.01 -17.94
C ILE A 122 17.14 14.59 -17.77
N ASP A 123 17.27 15.60 -16.92
CA ASP A 123 18.57 16.10 -16.49
C ASP A 123 19.28 15.05 -15.61
N LYS A 124 20.07 14.20 -16.28
CA LYS A 124 20.84 13.14 -15.61
C LYS A 124 21.82 13.71 -14.59
N ASN A 125 22.38 14.88 -14.83
CA ASN A 125 23.36 15.51 -13.94
C ASN A 125 22.66 15.96 -12.64
N ALA A 126 21.50 16.58 -12.74
CA ALA A 126 20.71 16.94 -11.56
C ALA A 126 20.28 15.71 -10.72
N ILE A 127 19.98 14.59 -11.38
CA ILE A 127 19.67 13.34 -10.68
C ILE A 127 20.91 12.78 -9.96
N ILE A 128 22.06 12.73 -10.66
CA ILE A 128 23.33 12.27 -10.09
C ILE A 128 23.71 13.15 -8.89
N GLU A 129 23.60 14.46 -9.02
CA GLU A 129 23.86 15.40 -7.92
C GLU A 129 22.95 15.14 -6.71
N LYS A 130 21.65 14.94 -6.91
CA LYS A 130 20.73 14.59 -5.84
C LYS A 130 21.06 13.27 -5.16
N ILE A 131 21.45 12.25 -5.93
CA ILE A 131 21.87 10.94 -5.39
C ILE A 131 23.16 11.09 -4.59
N THR A 132 24.13 11.84 -5.11
CA THR A 132 25.41 12.09 -4.44
C THR A 132 25.22 12.86 -3.14
N LYS A 133 24.40 13.93 -3.16
CA LYS A 133 24.03 14.67 -1.94
C LYS A 133 23.34 13.77 -0.91
N ARG A 134 22.44 12.87 -1.34
CA ARG A 134 21.80 11.89 -0.42
C ARG A 134 22.79 10.87 0.14
N LYS A 135 23.79 10.45 -0.65
CA LYS A 135 24.86 9.54 -0.17
C LYS A 135 25.82 10.23 0.81
N LEU A 136 26.01 11.54 0.68
CA LEU A 136 26.82 12.34 1.61
C LEU A 136 26.11 12.60 2.95
N ILE A 137 24.77 12.46 3.00
CA ILE A 137 24.00 12.46 4.27
C ILE A 137 24.06 11.03 4.91
N LYS A 138 25.25 10.44 4.94
CA LYS A 138 25.46 9.08 5.46
C LYS A 138 25.43 8.95 6.97
N ASP A 139 25.37 10.04 7.70
CA ASP A 139 25.25 10.02 9.16
C ASP A 139 23.83 10.35 9.63
N LYS A 140 22.82 9.68 9.08
CA LYS A 140 21.56 9.55 9.81
C LYS A 140 21.85 8.69 11.04
N LYS A 141 22.08 9.33 12.16
CA LYS A 141 22.01 8.66 13.46
C LYS A 141 20.57 8.14 13.59
N ILE A 142 20.42 6.83 13.51
CA ILE A 142 19.16 6.18 13.83
C ILE A 142 19.18 5.99 15.35
N TYR A 143 18.21 6.58 16.02
CA TYR A 143 17.98 6.36 17.45
C TYR A 143 16.84 5.36 17.55
N GLU A 144 17.10 4.26 18.24
CA GLU A 144 16.07 3.36 18.70
C GLU A 144 15.64 3.88 20.10
N LEU A 145 14.39 4.33 20.17
CA LEU A 145 13.83 4.91 21.37
C LEU A 145 12.82 3.94 21.97
N SER A 146 12.86 3.84 23.30
CA SER A 146 11.85 3.12 24.07
C SER A 146 11.28 4.06 25.10
N GLU A 147 10.00 3.90 25.43
CA GLU A 147 9.32 4.77 26.39
C GLU A 147 8.61 3.94 27.47
N ILE A 148 8.45 4.52 28.64
CA ILE A 148 7.60 4.01 29.71
C ILE A 148 6.51 5.05 29.93
N ILE A 149 5.26 4.67 29.67
CA ILE A 149 4.09 5.51 29.87
C ILE A 149 3.48 5.16 31.22
N PHE A 150 3.38 6.13 32.12
CA PHE A 150 2.82 5.90 33.45
C PHE A 150 1.81 6.99 33.83
N GLU A 151 0.86 6.64 34.68
CA GLU A 151 -0.11 7.58 35.22
C GLU A 151 0.51 8.40 36.35
N LYS A 152 0.05 9.66 36.47
CA LYS A 152 0.42 10.54 37.59
C LYS A 152 -0.35 10.10 38.84
N ASP A 153 0.38 9.68 39.86
CA ASP A 153 -0.19 9.45 41.19
C ASP A 153 -0.44 10.80 41.89
N PRO A 154 -1.66 11.09 42.37
CA PRO A 154 -1.95 12.33 43.07
C PRO A 154 -1.15 12.50 44.38
N ASN A 155 -0.69 11.39 44.98
CA ASN A 155 -0.02 11.35 46.28
C ASN A 155 1.51 11.34 46.16
N VAL A 156 2.07 11.23 44.97
CA VAL A 156 3.52 11.16 44.72
C VAL A 156 3.93 12.31 43.77
N SER A 157 5.00 12.98 44.08
CA SER A 157 5.52 14.03 43.20
C SER A 157 5.97 13.39 41.90
N LEU A 158 5.77 14.10 40.79
CA LEU A 158 6.23 13.61 39.44
C LEU A 158 7.72 13.33 39.44
N LYS A 159 8.49 14.15 40.15
CA LYS A 159 9.93 13.99 40.29
C LYS A 159 10.27 12.68 40.98
N ASP A 160 9.68 12.41 42.15
CA ASP A 160 9.94 11.18 42.91
C ASP A 160 9.56 9.94 42.14
N LYS A 161 8.47 10.02 41.32
CA LYS A 161 8.06 8.93 40.43
C LYS A 161 9.08 8.66 39.32
N VAL A 162 9.58 9.72 38.68
CA VAL A 162 10.62 9.62 37.64
C VAL A 162 11.93 9.10 38.21
N ASP A 163 12.32 9.59 39.38
CA ASP A 163 13.55 9.14 40.09
C ASP A 163 13.44 7.64 40.43
N SER A 164 12.30 7.17 40.95
CA SER A 164 12.04 5.76 41.25
C SER A 164 12.10 4.88 40.00
N ILE A 165 11.52 5.33 38.88
CA ILE A 165 11.59 4.61 37.59
C ILE A 165 13.05 4.55 37.09
N SER A 166 13.80 5.65 37.22
CA SER A 166 15.20 5.72 36.81
C SER A 166 16.10 4.79 37.65
N GLU A 167 15.88 4.71 38.97
CA GLU A 167 16.54 3.76 39.83
C GLU A 167 16.23 2.31 39.45
N SER A 168 14.96 2.00 39.20
CA SER A 168 14.52 0.68 38.72
C SER A 168 15.17 0.30 37.38
N ILE A 169 15.31 1.25 36.45
CA ILE A 169 16.01 1.00 35.17
C ILE A 169 17.47 0.61 35.44
N ASN A 170 18.15 1.27 36.37
CA ASN A 170 19.53 0.98 36.70
C ASN A 170 19.69 -0.40 37.38
N GLU A 171 18.72 -0.80 38.20
CA GLU A 171 18.76 -2.06 38.95
C GLU A 171 18.38 -3.29 38.12
N ILE A 172 17.26 -3.22 37.38
CA ILE A 172 16.67 -4.39 36.70
C ILE A 172 16.57 -4.24 35.17
N GLY A 173 17.03 -3.12 34.63
CA GLY A 173 17.02 -2.81 33.21
C GLY A 173 15.70 -2.27 32.71
N PHE A 174 15.74 -1.58 31.56
CA PHE A 174 14.59 -0.87 30.97
C PHE A 174 13.37 -1.77 30.75
N LYS A 175 13.56 -2.95 30.13
CA LYS A 175 12.46 -3.87 29.79
C LYS A 175 11.68 -4.34 31.02
N ASN A 176 12.39 -4.71 32.07
CA ASN A 176 11.75 -5.16 33.32
C ASN A 176 11.04 -4.01 34.03
N THR A 177 11.65 -2.83 34.03
CA THR A 177 11.03 -1.62 34.58
C THR A 177 9.79 -1.23 33.79
N ALA A 178 9.81 -1.32 32.46
CA ALA A 178 8.63 -1.07 31.65
C ALA A 178 7.48 -1.99 32.02
N ASN A 179 7.73 -3.29 32.21
CA ASN A 179 6.70 -4.25 32.66
C ASN A 179 6.09 -3.92 34.03
N LEU A 180 6.82 -3.20 34.89
CA LEU A 180 6.33 -2.82 36.22
C LEU A 180 5.58 -1.50 36.26
N TYR A 181 5.97 -0.56 35.42
CA TYR A 181 5.49 0.83 35.50
C TYR A 181 4.70 1.30 34.29
N SER A 182 4.86 0.66 33.10
CA SER A 182 4.16 1.11 31.89
C SER A 182 2.73 0.64 31.88
N ILE A 183 1.83 1.55 31.49
CA ILE A 183 0.42 1.28 31.20
C ILE A 183 0.17 1.05 29.69
N ALA A 184 1.22 1.13 28.87
CA ALA A 184 1.14 0.79 27.46
C ALA A 184 1.22 -0.73 27.29
N ASP A 185 0.29 -1.28 26.48
CA ASP A 185 0.30 -2.69 26.04
C ASP A 185 1.43 -2.99 25.04
#